data_0c1fd0be7af1412de5dc8ba709ce4345
#
_entry.id   0c1fd0be7af1412de5dc8ba709ce4345
#
_cell.length_a   1.000
_cell.length_b   1.000
_cell.length_c   1.000
_cell.angle_alpha   90.00
_cell.angle_beta   90.00
_cell.angle_gamma   90.00
#
_symmetry.space_group_name_H-M   'P 1'
#
loop_
_entity.id
_entity.type
_entity.pdbx_description
1 polymer ?
#
loop_
_entity_poly.entity_id
_entity_poly.type
_entity_poly.pdbx_seq_one_letter_code
_entity_poly.pdbx_strand_id
1 'polypeptide(L)'
;MSLNTILRISESVGINDQRFVGQVVSRNQRISTSEILTVVPFAFDMKPMNYLLYSQNRSLLSSLRIPDKALEQYLNFGTTGWSNYIEYQGDMTSVQIDACEWQTSSANKILVLGSLPSISSSAYIVRTGDFCQVGRYAYIATSDVTRGAGSTVNIPVHRNLITTLVSPVGAVIGEYGTTIALGGDNYIGTTFPVILREYPTYTLMPMTNDSYIQWSGSFRAFEAVL
;
A
#
# COMPACT_ATOMS: atom_id res chain seq x y z
N MET A 1 -1.47 13.84 13.49
CA MET A 1 -1.97 12.49 13.84
C MET A 1 -2.35 11.82 12.54
N SER A 2 -1.86 10.64 12.29
CA SER A 2 -1.86 10.03 10.98
C SER A 2 -3.10 9.14 10.79
N LEU A 3 -3.47 8.89 9.54
CA LEU A 3 -4.43 7.85 9.14
C LEU A 3 -4.08 6.46 9.70
N ASN A 4 -2.82 6.23 10.08
CA ASN A 4 -2.39 5.00 10.77
C ASN A 4 -3.15 4.76 12.09
N THR A 5 -3.60 5.82 12.78
CA THR A 5 -4.43 5.63 13.98
C THR A 5 -5.83 5.15 13.60
N ILE A 6 -6.40 5.66 12.49
CA ILE A 6 -7.67 5.15 11.96
C ILE A 6 -7.52 3.71 11.51
N LEU A 7 -6.44 3.40 10.81
CA LEU A 7 -6.12 2.04 10.39
C LEU A 7 -6.08 1.06 11.58
N ARG A 8 -5.45 1.46 12.70
CA ARG A 8 -5.38 0.64 13.92
C ARG A 8 -6.72 0.37 14.58
N ILE A 9 -7.63 1.34 14.55
CA ILE A 9 -8.98 1.21 15.16
C ILE A 9 -10.02 0.74 14.16
N SER A 10 -9.64 0.37 12.95
CA SER A 10 -10.57 -0.17 11.96
C SER A 10 -10.93 -1.62 12.26
N GLU A 11 -12.20 -1.96 12.11
CA GLU A 11 -12.71 -3.35 12.19
C GLU A 11 -12.54 -4.10 10.87
N SER A 12 -12.48 -3.35 9.76
CA SER A 12 -12.20 -3.90 8.43
C SER A 12 -11.45 -2.89 7.58
N VAL A 13 -10.59 -3.41 6.71
CA VAL A 13 -9.81 -2.64 5.74
C VAL A 13 -9.91 -3.34 4.39
N GLY A 14 -10.29 -2.62 3.36
CA GLY A 14 -10.25 -3.07 1.98
C GLY A 14 -9.15 -2.35 1.22
N ILE A 15 -8.35 -3.10 0.46
CA ILE A 15 -7.37 -2.55 -0.48
C ILE A 15 -7.82 -2.98 -1.87
N ASN A 16 -8.08 -2.00 -2.74
CA ASN A 16 -8.52 -2.24 -4.10
C ASN A 16 -7.59 -1.55 -5.09
N ASP A 17 -7.21 -2.25 -6.13
CA ASP A 17 -6.66 -1.67 -7.35
C ASP A 17 -7.82 -1.37 -8.30
N GLN A 18 -8.23 -0.13 -8.38
CA GLN A 18 -9.34 0.25 -9.28
C GLN A 18 -8.84 0.30 -10.72
N ARG A 19 -9.23 -0.70 -11.51
CA ARG A 19 -9.00 -0.70 -12.96
C ARG A 19 -10.22 -0.14 -13.68
N PHE A 20 -10.01 0.93 -14.42
CA PHE A 20 -11.02 1.46 -15.32
C PHE A 20 -10.80 0.87 -16.72
N VAL A 21 -11.66 -0.07 -17.08
CA VAL A 21 -11.65 -0.68 -18.41
C VAL A 21 -12.77 -0.07 -19.23
N GLY A 22 -12.41 0.70 -20.26
CA GLY A 22 -13.36 1.17 -21.27
C GLY A 22 -13.76 -0.01 -22.16
N GLN A 23 -15.05 -0.26 -22.31
CA GLN A 23 -15.58 -1.24 -23.24
C GLN A 23 -16.35 -0.55 -24.35
N VAL A 24 -15.99 -0.85 -25.58
CA VAL A 24 -16.75 -0.46 -26.77
C VAL A 24 -17.28 -1.72 -27.45
N VAL A 25 -18.59 -1.82 -27.53
CA VAL A 25 -19.25 -2.92 -28.25
C VAL A 25 -19.58 -2.42 -29.66
N SER A 26 -18.95 -3.00 -30.68
CA SER A 26 -19.26 -2.69 -32.08
C SER A 26 -20.62 -3.28 -32.48
N ARG A 27 -21.19 -2.79 -33.59
CA ARG A 27 -22.43 -3.35 -34.18
C ARG A 27 -22.38 -4.87 -34.44
N ASN A 28 -21.17 -5.41 -34.63
CA ASN A 28 -20.96 -6.85 -34.87
C ASN A 28 -20.69 -7.63 -33.58
N GLN A 29 -21.09 -7.10 -32.41
CA GLN A 29 -20.89 -7.70 -31.08
C GLN A 29 -19.42 -7.95 -30.73
N ARG A 30 -18.47 -7.33 -31.42
CA ARG A 30 -17.07 -7.36 -31.02
C ARG A 30 -16.88 -6.41 -29.85
N ILE A 31 -16.37 -6.96 -28.75
CA ILE A 31 -15.99 -6.18 -27.58
C ILE A 31 -14.52 -5.75 -27.75
N SER A 32 -14.28 -4.45 -27.81
CA SER A 32 -12.94 -3.89 -27.71
C SER A 32 -12.78 -3.28 -26.32
N THR A 33 -11.78 -3.71 -25.58
CA THR A 33 -11.44 -3.20 -24.26
C THR A 33 -10.18 -2.38 -24.36
N SER A 34 -10.17 -1.19 -23.74
CA SER A 34 -8.97 -0.40 -23.57
C SER A 34 -8.78 -0.04 -22.10
N GLU A 35 -7.56 -0.18 -21.62
CA GLU A 35 -7.17 0.30 -20.29
C GLU A 35 -7.02 1.83 -20.38
N ILE A 36 -7.89 2.56 -19.67
CA ILE A 36 -7.93 4.02 -19.75
C ILE A 36 -6.83 4.66 -18.91
N LEU A 37 -6.39 3.98 -17.85
CA LEU A 37 -5.32 4.45 -16.96
C LEU A 37 -4.10 3.55 -17.07
N THR A 38 -2.97 4.14 -17.43
CA THR A 38 -1.65 3.47 -17.41
C THR A 38 -1.13 3.26 -15.99
N VAL A 39 -1.62 4.07 -15.05
CA VAL A 39 -1.31 3.98 -13.62
C VAL A 39 -2.61 3.78 -12.86
N VAL A 40 -2.71 2.66 -12.17
CA VAL A 40 -3.86 2.30 -11.35
C VAL A 40 -3.52 2.63 -9.90
N PRO A 41 -4.11 3.68 -9.30
CA PRO A 41 -3.91 4.00 -7.90
C PRO A 41 -4.61 2.97 -7.01
N PHE A 42 -4.02 2.69 -5.86
CA PHE A 42 -4.70 1.92 -4.81
C PHE A 42 -5.81 2.76 -4.17
N ALA A 43 -6.91 2.11 -3.87
CA ALA A 43 -8.00 2.66 -3.08
C ALA A 43 -8.12 1.89 -1.77
N PHE A 44 -8.29 2.62 -0.68
CA PHE A 44 -8.39 2.07 0.68
C PHE A 44 -9.75 2.42 1.26
N ASP A 45 -10.41 1.43 1.81
CA ASP A 45 -11.67 1.59 2.52
C ASP A 45 -11.47 1.08 3.96
N MET A 46 -11.47 2.01 4.92
CA MET A 46 -11.20 1.70 6.33
C MET A 46 -12.46 1.96 7.14
N LYS A 47 -13.06 0.93 7.67
CA LYS A 47 -14.24 1.02 8.53
C LYS A 47 -13.80 0.99 9.99
N PRO A 48 -13.91 2.12 10.73
CA PRO A 48 -13.54 2.13 12.15
C PRO A 48 -14.50 1.29 12.98
N MET A 49 -13.99 0.78 14.08
CA MET A 49 -14.84 0.11 15.09
C MET A 49 -15.92 1.05 15.60
N ASN A 50 -17.13 0.54 15.75
CA ASN A 50 -18.19 1.21 16.47
C ASN A 50 -17.98 1.05 17.99
N TYR A 51 -18.67 1.89 18.75
CA TYR A 51 -18.70 1.85 20.23
C TYR A 51 -17.35 2.18 20.91
N LEU A 52 -16.50 2.95 20.25
CA LEU A 52 -15.32 3.54 20.87
C LEU A 52 -15.75 4.60 21.89
N LEU A 53 -15.11 4.66 23.06
CA LEU A 53 -15.38 5.67 24.07
C LEU A 53 -14.92 7.05 23.58
N TYR A 54 -15.82 8.04 23.66
CA TYR A 54 -15.54 9.40 23.18
C TYR A 54 -14.41 10.07 23.98
N SER A 55 -14.40 9.93 25.30
CA SER A 55 -13.37 10.52 26.15
C SER A 55 -11.96 10.08 25.76
N GLN A 56 -11.79 8.80 25.44
CA GLN A 56 -10.51 8.22 25.05
C GLN A 56 -10.09 8.62 23.62
N ASN A 57 -11.06 8.87 22.74
CA ASN A 57 -10.80 9.13 21.32
C ASN A 57 -11.00 10.60 20.92
N ARG A 58 -11.28 11.51 21.87
CA ARG A 58 -11.54 12.92 21.62
C ARG A 58 -10.39 13.62 20.89
N SER A 59 -9.13 13.32 21.27
CA SER A 59 -7.95 13.90 20.63
C SER A 59 -7.80 13.44 19.18
N LEU A 60 -8.11 12.16 18.90
CA LEU A 60 -8.16 11.62 17.54
C LEU A 60 -9.21 12.35 16.70
N LEU A 61 -10.44 12.46 17.21
CA LEU A 61 -11.54 13.13 16.50
C LEU A 61 -11.24 14.61 16.23
N SER A 62 -10.62 15.30 17.19
CA SER A 62 -10.21 16.68 17.02
C SER A 62 -9.14 16.82 15.96
N SER A 63 -8.14 15.91 15.93
CA SER A 63 -7.07 15.94 14.94
C SER A 63 -7.54 15.62 13.52
N LEU A 64 -8.59 14.85 13.34
CA LEU A 64 -9.21 14.58 12.05
C LEU A 64 -9.95 15.78 11.45
N ARG A 65 -10.35 16.75 12.30
CA ARG A 65 -11.05 17.97 11.86
C ARG A 65 -10.11 19.08 11.38
N ILE A 66 -8.87 19.09 11.87
CA ILE A 66 -7.92 20.20 11.68
C ILE A 66 -7.19 20.13 10.34
N PRO A 67 -6.78 18.98 9.78
CA PRO A 67 -5.96 18.96 8.59
C PRO A 67 -6.72 19.45 7.36
N ASP A 68 -6.00 20.17 6.52
CA ASP A 68 -6.41 20.36 5.13
C ASP A 68 -6.61 18.99 4.49
N LYS A 69 -7.83 18.71 4.03
CA LYS A 69 -8.20 17.43 3.43
C LYS A 69 -7.41 17.12 2.15
N ALA A 70 -6.78 18.13 1.56
CA ALA A 70 -5.90 17.99 0.40
C ALA A 70 -4.48 17.53 0.76
N LEU A 71 -4.11 17.55 2.05
CA LEU A 71 -2.78 17.11 2.47
C LEU A 71 -2.63 15.60 2.34
N GLU A 72 -1.52 15.23 1.73
CA GLU A 72 -1.08 13.85 1.66
C GLU A 72 -0.79 13.30 3.06
N GLN A 73 -1.23 12.07 3.27
CA GLN A 73 -0.99 11.29 4.47
C GLN A 73 -0.39 9.93 4.09
N TYR A 74 0.12 9.20 5.07
CA TYR A 74 0.80 7.93 4.81
C TYR A 74 0.10 6.82 5.59
N LEU A 75 -0.28 5.74 4.87
CA LEU A 75 -0.80 4.50 5.43
C LEU A 75 0.32 3.47 5.48
N ASN A 76 0.80 3.15 6.69
CA ASN A 76 1.79 2.11 6.90
C ASN A 76 1.13 0.84 7.44
N PHE A 77 1.19 -0.23 6.68
CA PHE A 77 0.63 -1.52 7.08
C PHE A 77 1.59 -2.35 7.95
N GLY A 78 2.89 -2.17 7.79
CA GLY A 78 3.91 -2.97 8.49
C GLY A 78 3.91 -2.81 10.01
N THR A 79 3.43 -1.68 10.54
CA THR A 79 3.39 -1.41 11.98
C THR A 79 1.99 -1.46 12.59
N THR A 80 1.00 -1.94 11.85
CA THR A 80 -0.39 -2.03 12.28
C THR A 80 -0.82 -3.49 12.43
N GLY A 81 -1.99 -3.73 13.04
CA GLY A 81 -2.59 -5.07 13.09
C GLY A 81 -3.02 -5.63 11.73
N TRP A 82 -2.79 -4.90 10.66
CA TRP A 82 -3.16 -5.24 9.28
C TRP A 82 -1.97 -5.67 8.42
N SER A 83 -0.82 -5.99 9.03
CA SER A 83 0.38 -6.46 8.33
C SER A 83 0.14 -7.69 7.45
N ASN A 84 -0.85 -8.52 7.79
CA ASN A 84 -1.22 -9.69 6.99
C ASN A 84 -1.60 -9.34 5.53
N TYR A 85 -2.04 -8.10 5.25
CA TYR A 85 -2.33 -7.67 3.89
C TYR A 85 -1.10 -7.51 3.01
N ILE A 86 0.06 -7.29 3.64
CA ILE A 86 1.34 -7.08 2.96
C ILE A 86 2.35 -8.16 3.32
N GLU A 87 1.92 -9.24 4.01
CA GLU A 87 2.78 -10.33 4.44
C GLU A 87 3.58 -10.90 3.27
N TYR A 88 4.88 -10.92 3.45
CA TYR A 88 5.81 -11.46 2.46
C TYR A 88 5.71 -13.00 2.39
N GLN A 89 5.57 -13.54 1.19
CA GLN A 89 5.34 -14.96 0.93
C GLN A 89 6.56 -15.70 0.34
N GLY A 90 7.66 -14.98 0.07
CA GLY A 90 8.89 -15.59 -0.46
C GLY A 90 9.74 -16.28 0.61
N ASP A 91 10.93 -16.71 0.22
CA ASP A 91 11.82 -17.54 1.06
C ASP A 91 12.98 -16.73 1.67
N MET A 92 13.05 -15.40 1.48
CA MET A 92 14.08 -14.56 2.09
C MET A 92 13.72 -14.18 3.52
N THR A 93 14.73 -14.07 4.36
CA THR A 93 14.59 -13.50 5.70
C THR A 93 14.57 -11.96 5.63
N SER A 94 14.08 -11.30 6.69
CA SER A 94 14.09 -9.83 6.79
C SER A 94 15.49 -9.23 6.56
N VAL A 95 16.52 -9.83 7.14
CA VAL A 95 17.92 -9.38 6.98
C VAL A 95 18.40 -9.51 5.53
N GLN A 96 17.93 -10.53 4.82
CA GLN A 96 18.27 -10.72 3.41
C GLN A 96 17.56 -9.68 2.53
N ILE A 97 16.32 -9.34 2.83
CA ILE A 97 15.58 -8.29 2.13
C ILE A 97 16.21 -6.91 2.38
N ASP A 98 16.63 -6.62 3.62
CA ASP A 98 17.33 -5.37 3.98
C ASP A 98 18.63 -5.16 3.19
N ALA A 99 19.30 -6.24 2.79
CA ALA A 99 20.53 -6.20 1.99
C ALA A 99 20.27 -6.03 0.48
N CYS A 100 19.03 -6.21 0.03
CA CYS A 100 18.66 -6.09 -1.38
C CYS A 100 18.45 -4.62 -1.79
N GLU A 101 18.63 -4.37 -3.09
CA GLU A 101 18.47 -3.04 -3.66
C GLU A 101 17.69 -3.09 -4.98
N TRP A 102 16.77 -2.14 -5.14
CA TRP A 102 16.15 -1.91 -6.43
C TRP A 102 17.14 -1.26 -7.40
N GLN A 103 17.25 -1.84 -8.59
CA GLN A 103 18.10 -1.36 -9.67
C GLN A 103 17.27 -0.63 -10.72
N THR A 104 17.94 0.15 -11.56
CA THR A 104 17.28 0.81 -12.69
C THR A 104 16.64 -0.23 -13.62
N SER A 105 15.38 0.00 -13.99
CA SER A 105 14.65 -0.82 -14.96
C SER A 105 14.42 -0.02 -16.23
N SER A 106 14.62 -0.66 -17.38
CA SER A 106 14.28 -0.11 -18.69
C SER A 106 12.86 -0.48 -19.15
N ALA A 107 12.19 -1.37 -18.41
CA ALA A 107 10.87 -1.88 -18.78
C ALA A 107 9.78 -1.29 -17.87
N ASN A 108 8.64 -0.94 -18.47
CA ASN A 108 7.57 -0.22 -17.77
C ASN A 108 6.87 -1.02 -16.65
N LYS A 109 6.87 -2.34 -16.70
CA LYS A 109 6.18 -3.21 -15.72
C LYS A 109 7.11 -4.24 -15.09
N ILE A 110 8.40 -3.93 -14.99
CA ILE A 110 9.38 -4.84 -14.41
C ILE A 110 10.21 -4.07 -13.39
N LEU A 111 10.26 -4.56 -12.16
CA LEU A 111 11.24 -4.15 -11.15
C LEU A 111 12.47 -5.06 -11.26
N VAL A 112 13.64 -4.48 -11.10
CA VAL A 112 14.90 -5.22 -11.09
C VAL A 112 15.46 -5.19 -9.67
N LEU A 113 15.57 -6.36 -9.03
CA LEU A 113 16.17 -6.51 -7.71
C LEU A 113 17.60 -7.01 -7.85
N GLY A 114 18.52 -6.30 -7.24
CA GLY A 114 19.94 -6.64 -7.15
C GLY A 114 20.39 -6.90 -5.71
N SER A 115 21.69 -7.06 -5.52
CA SER A 115 22.29 -7.39 -4.21
C SER A 115 21.68 -8.64 -3.59
N LEU A 116 21.39 -9.65 -4.44
CA LEU A 116 20.64 -10.83 -4.05
C LEU A 116 21.40 -11.69 -3.04
N PRO A 117 20.73 -12.23 -2.00
CA PRO A 117 21.36 -13.08 -1.01
C PRO A 117 21.85 -14.42 -1.61
N SER A 118 22.81 -15.05 -0.92
CA SER A 118 23.31 -16.39 -1.24
C SER A 118 22.35 -17.44 -0.68
N ILE A 119 21.26 -17.68 -1.41
CA ILE A 119 20.26 -18.72 -1.13
C ILE A 119 20.13 -19.67 -2.32
N SER A 120 19.35 -20.75 -2.18
CA SER A 120 19.10 -21.68 -3.28
C SER A 120 18.60 -20.97 -4.53
N SER A 121 19.06 -21.37 -5.71
CA SER A 121 18.57 -20.83 -6.97
C SER A 121 17.08 -21.10 -7.24
N SER A 122 16.51 -22.10 -6.55
CA SER A 122 15.09 -22.44 -6.59
C SER A 122 14.25 -21.72 -5.52
N ALA A 123 14.90 -21.02 -4.58
CA ALA A 123 14.18 -20.25 -3.56
C ALA A 123 13.42 -19.07 -4.18
N TYR A 124 12.24 -18.80 -3.70
CA TYR A 124 11.41 -17.69 -4.17
C TYR A 124 11.89 -16.36 -3.59
N ILE A 125 12.21 -15.44 -4.46
CA ILE A 125 12.51 -14.04 -4.08
C ILE A 125 11.22 -13.29 -3.80
N VAL A 126 10.21 -13.47 -4.64
CA VAL A 126 8.84 -12.98 -4.43
C VAL A 126 7.85 -14.00 -4.96
N ARG A 127 6.65 -13.97 -4.39
CA ARG A 127 5.50 -14.71 -4.90
C ARG A 127 4.45 -13.78 -5.47
N THR A 128 3.58 -14.33 -6.28
CA THR A 128 2.43 -13.60 -6.83
C THR A 128 1.58 -13.03 -5.70
N GLY A 129 1.39 -11.71 -5.71
CA GLY A 129 0.66 -10.99 -4.66
C GLY A 129 1.56 -10.23 -3.68
N ASP A 130 2.86 -10.54 -3.60
CA ASP A 130 3.79 -9.80 -2.74
C ASP A 130 3.85 -8.32 -3.13
N PHE A 131 3.85 -7.46 -2.12
CA PHE A 131 4.05 -6.03 -2.32
C PHE A 131 5.53 -5.70 -2.40
N CYS A 132 5.89 -4.97 -3.45
CA CYS A 132 7.23 -4.44 -3.68
C CYS A 132 7.17 -2.92 -3.69
N GLN A 133 7.86 -2.24 -2.78
CA GLN A 133 7.85 -0.78 -2.76
C GLN A 133 9.18 -0.22 -3.23
N VAL A 134 9.08 0.74 -4.14
CA VAL A 134 10.21 1.47 -4.71
C VAL A 134 10.03 2.94 -4.42
N GLY A 135 10.84 3.48 -3.53
CA GLY A 135 10.70 4.84 -3.05
C GLY A 135 9.28 5.07 -2.50
N ARG A 136 8.52 5.91 -3.19
CA ARG A 136 7.19 6.35 -2.75
C ARG A 136 6.06 5.36 -3.09
N TYR A 137 6.22 4.50 -4.09
CA TYR A 137 5.12 3.74 -4.66
C TYR A 137 5.27 2.24 -4.46
N ALA A 138 4.15 1.60 -4.11
CA ALA A 138 4.05 0.16 -3.95
C ALA A 138 3.52 -0.50 -5.24
N TYR A 139 3.99 -1.71 -5.51
CA TYR A 139 3.62 -2.54 -6.66
C TYR A 139 3.31 -3.93 -6.17
N ILE A 140 2.46 -4.66 -6.88
CA ILE A 140 2.16 -6.06 -6.59
C ILE A 140 2.87 -6.94 -7.62
N ALA A 141 3.61 -7.94 -7.17
CA ALA A 141 4.20 -8.95 -8.03
C ALA A 141 3.11 -9.79 -8.73
N THR A 142 3.25 -9.97 -10.04
CA THR A 142 2.23 -10.69 -10.84
C THR A 142 2.61 -12.13 -11.16
N SER A 143 3.82 -12.54 -10.81
CA SER A 143 4.29 -13.92 -10.96
C SER A 143 5.29 -14.27 -9.86
N ASP A 144 5.42 -15.56 -9.61
CA ASP A 144 6.45 -16.10 -8.75
C ASP A 144 7.83 -15.93 -9.42
N VAL A 145 8.81 -15.44 -8.66
CA VAL A 145 10.18 -15.22 -9.15
C VAL A 145 11.16 -15.92 -8.22
N THR A 146 11.94 -16.85 -8.80
CA THR A 146 13.02 -17.55 -8.07
C THR A 146 14.34 -16.78 -8.13
N ARG A 147 15.25 -17.11 -7.21
CA ARG A 147 16.59 -16.52 -7.09
C ARG A 147 17.40 -16.66 -8.39
N GLY A 148 17.26 -17.79 -9.09
CA GLY A 148 18.06 -18.08 -10.27
C GLY A 148 19.56 -18.07 -10.00
N ALA A 149 20.37 -18.04 -11.07
CA ALA A 149 21.84 -17.99 -11.00
C ALA A 149 22.41 -16.57 -11.23
N GLY A 150 21.58 -15.61 -11.64
CA GLY A 150 21.99 -14.25 -11.98
C GLY A 150 22.34 -13.40 -10.76
N SER A 151 22.95 -12.23 -10.98
CA SER A 151 23.20 -11.22 -9.96
C SER A 151 21.97 -10.35 -9.68
N THR A 152 20.99 -10.38 -10.58
CA THR A 152 19.72 -9.64 -10.48
C THR A 152 18.57 -10.54 -10.88
N VAL A 153 17.36 -10.19 -10.43
CA VAL A 153 16.11 -10.82 -10.87
C VAL A 153 15.12 -9.77 -11.34
N ASN A 154 14.31 -10.14 -12.32
CA ASN A 154 13.24 -9.32 -12.87
C ASN A 154 11.91 -9.71 -12.25
N ILE A 155 11.21 -8.77 -11.64
CA ILE A 155 9.94 -8.97 -10.97
C ILE A 155 8.86 -8.25 -11.79
N PRO A 156 7.98 -8.98 -12.50
CA PRO A 156 6.84 -8.39 -13.19
C PRO A 156 5.83 -7.83 -12.20
N VAL A 157 5.31 -6.62 -12.46
CA VAL A 157 4.38 -5.94 -11.57
C VAL A 157 3.09 -5.55 -12.26
N HIS A 158 2.02 -5.36 -11.47
CA HIS A 158 0.65 -5.18 -11.92
C HIS A 158 0.39 -3.88 -12.70
N ARG A 159 1.23 -2.84 -12.52
CA ARG A 159 1.07 -1.53 -13.15
C ARG A 159 2.40 -0.98 -13.67
N ASN A 160 2.34 0.03 -14.52
CA ASN A 160 3.53 0.72 -14.98
C ASN A 160 4.27 1.37 -13.81
N LEU A 161 5.58 1.41 -13.90
CA LEU A 161 6.41 2.10 -12.93
C LEU A 161 6.14 3.61 -13.00
N ILE A 162 5.79 4.19 -11.88
CA ILE A 162 5.49 5.61 -11.75
C ILE A 162 6.78 6.42 -11.58
N THR A 163 7.78 5.81 -10.97
CA THR A 163 9.07 6.45 -10.69
C THR A 163 10.18 5.81 -11.52
N THR A 164 10.97 6.65 -12.20
CA THR A 164 12.21 6.22 -12.81
C THR A 164 13.29 6.15 -11.73
N LEU A 165 13.81 4.96 -11.47
CA LEU A 165 14.95 4.80 -10.57
C LEU A 165 16.22 5.32 -11.22
N VAL A 166 16.86 6.29 -10.59
CA VAL A 166 18.09 6.93 -11.08
C VAL A 166 19.34 6.29 -10.45
N SER A 167 19.18 5.66 -9.29
CA SER A 167 20.26 4.98 -8.55
C SER A 167 19.69 3.81 -7.76
N PRO A 168 20.53 2.86 -7.32
CA PRO A 168 20.10 1.81 -6.43
C PRO A 168 19.43 2.38 -5.18
N VAL A 169 18.30 1.81 -4.81
CA VAL A 169 17.51 2.19 -3.61
C VAL A 169 17.23 0.92 -2.83
N GLY A 170 17.35 0.99 -1.50
CA GLY A 170 17.06 -0.15 -0.64
C GLY A 170 15.69 -0.75 -0.89
N ALA A 171 15.62 -2.06 -0.90
CA ALA A 171 14.38 -2.78 -1.18
C ALA A 171 13.45 -2.80 0.02
N VAL A 172 12.14 -2.68 -0.26
CA VAL A 172 11.06 -3.00 0.68
C VAL A 172 10.15 -4.00 0.00
N ILE A 173 9.93 -5.14 0.66
CA ILE A 173 9.06 -6.21 0.17
C ILE A 173 8.18 -6.67 1.33
N GLY A 174 6.87 -6.53 1.15
CA GLY A 174 5.93 -6.81 2.21
C GLY A 174 6.12 -5.91 3.44
N GLU A 175 6.23 -6.52 4.60
CA GLU A 175 6.47 -5.87 5.89
C GLU A 175 7.96 -5.67 6.20
N TYR A 176 8.89 -6.15 5.34
CA TYR A 176 10.33 -6.11 5.53
C TYR A 176 11.03 -5.14 4.58
N GLY A 177 12.27 -4.80 4.91
CA GLY A 177 13.16 -4.02 4.08
C GLY A 177 13.66 -2.74 4.73
N THR A 178 14.41 -1.98 3.96
CA THR A 178 15.00 -0.72 4.42
C THR A 178 13.93 0.31 4.79
N THR A 179 14.26 1.16 5.75
CA THR A 179 13.39 2.26 6.16
C THR A 179 13.16 3.24 5.01
N ILE A 180 11.90 3.59 4.77
CA ILE A 180 11.50 4.58 3.76
C ILE A 180 11.20 5.91 4.44
N ALA A 181 11.84 6.98 3.99
CA ALA A 181 11.55 8.34 4.45
C ALA A 181 10.44 8.96 3.59
N LEU A 182 9.28 9.25 4.18
CA LEU A 182 8.13 9.87 3.53
C LEU A 182 7.54 10.95 4.43
N GLY A 183 7.35 12.15 3.88
CA GLY A 183 6.72 13.26 4.61
C GLY A 183 7.46 13.73 5.87
N GLY A 184 8.75 13.40 6.01
CA GLY A 184 9.56 13.69 7.18
C GLY A 184 9.60 12.61 8.25
N ASP A 185 8.79 11.55 8.09
CA ASP A 185 8.77 10.37 8.95
C ASP A 185 9.46 9.17 8.29
N ASN A 186 9.90 8.22 9.11
CA ASN A 186 10.53 6.98 8.68
C ASN A 186 9.56 5.81 8.89
N TYR A 187 9.37 5.01 7.85
CA TYR A 187 8.46 3.86 7.83
C TYR A 187 9.20 2.56 7.54
N ILE A 188 8.79 1.48 8.19
CA ILE A 188 9.24 0.11 7.92
C ILE A 188 8.08 -0.63 7.23
N GLY A 189 8.40 -1.42 6.20
CA GLY A 189 7.40 -2.13 5.40
C GLY A 189 6.62 -1.23 4.45
N THR A 190 5.74 -1.85 3.70
CA THR A 190 4.97 -1.18 2.65
C THR A 190 4.11 -0.04 3.20
N THR A 191 4.30 1.14 2.63
CA THR A 191 3.65 2.38 3.04
C THR A 191 3.09 3.09 1.82
N PHE A 192 1.84 3.52 1.90
CA PHE A 192 1.15 4.16 0.79
C PHE A 192 0.97 5.65 1.08
N PRO A 193 1.43 6.54 0.19
CA PRO A 193 1.03 7.94 0.21
C PRO A 193 -0.42 8.05 -0.26
N VAL A 194 -1.27 8.67 0.54
CA VAL A 194 -2.71 8.72 0.25
C VAL A 194 -3.30 10.10 0.49
N ILE A 195 -4.35 10.39 -0.25
CA ILE A 195 -5.23 11.54 -0.03
C ILE A 195 -6.58 11.00 0.43
N LEU A 196 -7.10 11.53 1.51
CA LEU A 196 -8.39 11.13 2.04
C LEU A 196 -9.51 11.82 1.25
N ARG A 197 -10.36 11.01 0.60
CA ARG A 197 -11.48 11.49 -0.19
C ARG A 197 -12.75 11.69 0.64
N GLU A 198 -13.04 10.73 1.52
CA GLU A 198 -14.27 10.73 2.30
C GLU A 198 -13.96 10.59 3.79
N TYR A 199 -14.55 11.50 4.56
CA TYR A 199 -14.57 11.46 6.02
C TYR A 199 -15.97 11.04 6.46
N PRO A 200 -16.14 9.92 7.14
CA PRO A 200 -17.43 9.56 7.72
C PRO A 200 -17.77 10.55 8.83
N THR A 201 -19.04 10.87 8.95
CA THR A 201 -19.56 11.55 10.13
C THR A 201 -19.73 10.55 11.26
N TYR A 202 -19.85 11.05 12.48
CA TYR A 202 -20.14 10.23 13.63
C TYR A 202 -21.21 10.88 14.50
N THR A 203 -21.97 10.06 15.21
CA THR A 203 -22.91 10.46 16.26
C THR A 203 -22.41 9.97 17.60
N LEU A 204 -22.79 10.66 18.66
CA LEU A 204 -22.50 10.25 20.02
C LEU A 204 -23.75 9.63 20.65
N MET A 205 -23.58 8.40 21.13
CA MET A 205 -24.63 7.72 21.93
C MET A 205 -24.30 7.91 23.40
N PRO A 206 -25.14 8.62 24.16
CA PRO A 206 -24.87 8.96 25.56
C PRO A 206 -24.85 7.73 26.45
N MET A 207 -23.96 7.73 27.42
CA MET A 207 -23.85 6.81 28.54
C MET A 207 -23.82 7.60 29.86
N THR A 208 -23.88 6.91 31.00
CA THR A 208 -23.90 7.53 32.32
C THR A 208 -22.74 8.49 32.59
N ASN A 209 -21.53 8.18 32.14
CA ASN A 209 -20.33 9.01 32.37
C ASN A 209 -19.50 9.29 31.11
N ASP A 210 -19.94 8.85 29.91
CA ASP A 210 -19.25 9.02 28.65
C ASP A 210 -20.23 8.92 27.47
N SER A 211 -19.75 8.82 26.28
CA SER A 211 -20.53 8.55 25.07
C SER A 211 -19.79 7.56 24.18
N TYR A 212 -20.54 6.71 23.50
CA TYR A 212 -20.01 5.89 22.42
C TYR A 212 -20.04 6.64 21.09
N ILE A 213 -18.99 6.43 20.31
CA ILE A 213 -18.90 6.91 18.93
C ILE A 213 -19.56 5.89 18.02
N GLN A 214 -20.51 6.34 17.20
CA GLN A 214 -21.09 5.57 16.12
C GLN A 214 -20.77 6.24 14.78
N TRP A 215 -20.05 5.54 13.92
CA TRP A 215 -19.66 6.04 12.62
C TRP A 215 -20.76 5.83 11.59
N SER A 216 -20.94 6.80 10.67
CA SER A 216 -21.94 6.72 9.59
C SER A 216 -21.43 5.98 8.35
N GLY A 217 -20.14 5.68 8.28
CA GLY A 217 -19.51 5.06 7.10
C GLY A 217 -18.02 4.79 7.30
N SER A 218 -17.33 4.60 6.19
CA SER A 218 -15.90 4.29 6.14
C SER A 218 -15.07 5.52 5.75
N PHE A 219 -13.81 5.53 6.13
CA PHE A 219 -12.80 6.43 5.57
C PHE A 219 -12.33 5.88 4.22
N ARG A 220 -12.48 6.66 3.18
CA ARG A 220 -11.99 6.30 1.85
C ARG A 220 -10.81 7.14 1.46
N ALA A 221 -9.69 6.49 1.17
CA ALA A 221 -8.45 7.13 0.75
C ALA A 221 -8.02 6.57 -0.61
N PHE A 222 -7.31 7.40 -1.38
CA PHE A 222 -6.73 7.02 -2.65
C PHE A 222 -5.23 7.28 -2.63
N GLU A 223 -4.47 6.39 -3.24
CA GLU A 223 -3.04 6.61 -3.42
C GLU A 223 -2.79 7.94 -4.14
N ALA A 224 -1.92 8.75 -3.57
CA ALA A 224 -1.48 10.01 -4.15
C ALA A 224 -0.44 9.74 -5.23
N VAL A 225 -0.88 9.64 -6.48
CA VAL A 225 -0.01 9.54 -7.65
C VAL A 225 0.26 10.95 -8.15
N LEU A 226 1.50 11.43 -7.99
CA LEU A 226 1.97 12.76 -8.38
C LEU A 226 2.98 12.66 -9.52
#